data_5ed10ce1b693a82a652b498561388645
#
_entry.id   5ed10ce1b693a82a652b498561388645
#
_cell.length_a   1.000
_cell.length_b   1.000
_cell.length_c   1.000
_cell.angle_alpha   90.00
_cell.angle_beta   90.00
_cell.angle_gamma   90.00
#
_symmetry.space_group_name_H-M   'P 1'
#
loop_
_entity.id
_entity.type
_entity.pdbx_description
1 polymer ?
#
loop_
_entity_poly.entity_id
_entity_poly.type
_entity_poly.pdbx_seq_one_letter_code
_entity_poly.pdbx_strand_id
1 'polypeptide(L)'
;MLDPKVRTLLAVVETGSFTKAAGLLSLTQPAVSHHIGQLEQELGIRIFIREKGRMTLTKKGEIVARCARRLSAMYAKLHTDLKDAERNLTRLRVGITHTAESNLITEALARFSHENSGILITITTDTINNLYDAMENYELDLAVVEGKPRTQTLNSLMLDTDYI
;
A
#
# COMPACT_ATOMS: atom_id res chain seq x y z
N MET A 1 10.10 -15.04 -3.70
CA MET A 1 10.85 -13.79 -3.38
C MET A 1 10.38 -12.71 -4.34
N LEU A 2 10.11 -11.49 -3.87
CA LEU A 2 9.72 -10.39 -4.77
C LEU A 2 10.86 -10.11 -5.76
N ASP A 3 10.52 -9.94 -7.05
CA ASP A 3 11.50 -9.69 -8.10
C ASP A 3 12.39 -8.47 -7.74
N PRO A 4 13.73 -8.58 -7.82
CA PRO A 4 14.62 -7.46 -7.55
C PRO A 4 14.34 -6.21 -8.40
N LYS A 5 13.85 -6.37 -9.64
CA LYS A 5 13.49 -5.25 -10.52
C LYS A 5 12.30 -4.45 -9.96
N VAL A 6 11.31 -5.13 -9.35
CA VAL A 6 10.17 -4.47 -8.68
C VAL A 6 10.64 -3.67 -7.47
N ARG A 7 11.52 -4.23 -6.63
CA ARG A 7 12.12 -3.49 -5.50
C ARG A 7 12.92 -2.27 -5.96
N THR A 8 13.68 -2.44 -7.04
CA THR A 8 14.46 -1.35 -7.64
C THR A 8 13.55 -0.24 -8.17
N LEU A 9 12.47 -0.60 -8.86
CA LEU A 9 11.48 0.37 -9.34
C LEU A 9 10.91 1.21 -8.18
N LEU A 10 10.47 0.55 -7.10
CA LEU A 10 9.89 1.25 -5.94
C LEU A 10 10.90 2.18 -5.29
N ALA A 11 12.14 1.76 -5.11
CA ALA A 11 13.20 2.62 -4.55
C ALA A 11 13.50 3.83 -5.44
N VAL A 12 13.48 3.67 -6.77
CA VAL A 12 13.64 4.80 -7.70
C VAL A 12 12.46 5.76 -7.65
N VAL A 13 11.23 5.25 -7.56
CA VAL A 13 10.02 6.06 -7.41
C VAL A 13 10.04 6.86 -6.11
N GLU A 14 10.42 6.24 -5.00
CA GLU A 14 10.46 6.85 -3.66
C GLU A 14 11.54 7.95 -3.58
N THR A 15 12.74 7.66 -4.06
CA THR A 15 13.87 8.58 -3.95
C THR A 15 13.93 9.63 -5.04
N GLY A 16 13.20 9.45 -6.15
CA GLY A 16 13.27 10.30 -7.34
C GLY A 16 14.63 10.25 -8.03
N SER A 17 15.52 9.28 -7.72
CA SER A 17 16.91 9.27 -8.18
C SER A 17 17.49 7.86 -8.25
N PHE A 18 18.06 7.52 -9.39
CA PHE A 18 18.77 6.22 -9.58
C PHE A 18 19.96 6.08 -8.63
N THR A 19 20.70 7.15 -8.38
CA THR A 19 21.84 7.13 -7.47
C THR A 19 21.43 6.96 -6.01
N LYS A 20 20.37 7.68 -5.57
CA LYS A 20 19.85 7.50 -4.20
C LYS A 20 19.25 6.12 -3.99
N ALA A 21 18.50 5.61 -4.99
CA ALA A 21 17.96 4.26 -4.97
C ALA A 21 19.07 3.19 -4.90
N ALA A 22 20.17 3.40 -5.61
CA ALA A 22 21.34 2.51 -5.54
C ALA A 22 21.92 2.45 -4.12
N GLY A 23 22.10 3.61 -3.46
CA GLY A 23 22.50 3.68 -2.06
C GLY A 23 21.55 2.97 -1.11
N LEU A 24 20.22 3.21 -1.27
CA LEU A 24 19.18 2.57 -0.44
C LEU A 24 19.19 1.03 -0.55
N LEU A 25 19.46 0.52 -1.75
CA LEU A 25 19.44 -0.92 -2.04
C LEU A 25 20.81 -1.61 -1.88
N SER A 26 21.86 -0.86 -1.53
CA SER A 26 23.25 -1.36 -1.53
C SER A 26 23.67 -1.93 -2.91
N LEU A 27 23.23 -1.26 -3.96
CA LEU A 27 23.56 -1.56 -5.36
C LEU A 27 24.40 -0.44 -5.97
N THR A 28 24.93 -0.71 -7.16
CA THR A 28 25.54 0.34 -7.98
C THR A 28 24.47 1.02 -8.85
N GLN A 29 24.69 2.29 -9.22
CA GLN A 29 23.76 3.02 -10.10
C GLN A 29 23.60 2.32 -11.49
N PRO A 30 24.64 1.76 -12.13
CA PRO A 30 24.48 0.96 -13.34
C PRO A 30 23.58 -0.27 -13.13
N ALA A 31 23.65 -0.96 -11.97
CA ALA A 31 22.78 -2.10 -11.67
C ALA A 31 21.31 -1.67 -11.55
N VAL A 32 21.06 -0.54 -10.88
CA VAL A 32 19.71 0.05 -10.81
C VAL A 32 19.18 0.40 -12.21
N SER A 33 20.02 1.05 -13.04
CA SER A 33 19.66 1.38 -14.43
C SER A 33 19.38 0.13 -15.26
N HIS A 34 20.17 -0.93 -15.07
CA HIS A 34 19.98 -2.20 -15.75
C HIS A 34 18.64 -2.85 -15.37
N HIS A 35 18.30 -2.93 -14.07
CA HIS A 35 17.03 -3.47 -13.61
C HIS A 35 15.83 -2.72 -14.22
N ILE A 36 15.89 -1.39 -14.23
CA ILE A 36 14.79 -0.58 -14.82
C ILE A 36 14.74 -0.80 -16.34
N GLY A 37 15.87 -0.81 -17.03
CA GLY A 37 15.93 -1.08 -18.46
C GLY A 37 15.39 -2.45 -18.86
N GLN A 38 15.68 -3.49 -18.06
CA GLN A 38 15.11 -4.83 -18.24
C GLN A 38 13.58 -4.82 -18.07
N LEU A 39 13.08 -4.16 -17.02
CA LEU A 39 11.65 -4.05 -16.77
C LEU A 39 10.92 -3.28 -17.88
N GLU A 40 11.51 -2.19 -18.38
CA GLU A 40 11.01 -1.45 -19.54
C GLU A 40 10.97 -2.29 -20.81
N GLN A 41 12.00 -3.09 -21.04
CA GLN A 41 12.09 -4.00 -22.18
C GLN A 41 11.06 -5.13 -22.10
N GLU A 42 10.93 -5.77 -20.94
CA GLU A 42 9.95 -6.85 -20.71
C GLU A 42 8.50 -6.36 -20.91
N LEU A 43 8.19 -5.13 -20.46
CA LEU A 43 6.87 -4.56 -20.59
C LEU A 43 6.63 -3.82 -21.92
N GLY A 44 7.67 -3.61 -22.73
CA GLY A 44 7.58 -2.87 -24.00
C GLY A 44 7.19 -1.39 -23.82
N ILE A 45 7.57 -0.76 -22.70
CA ILE A 45 7.20 0.63 -22.37
C ILE A 45 8.39 1.40 -21.81
N ARG A 46 8.25 2.73 -21.75
CA ARG A 46 9.09 3.57 -20.92
C ARG A 46 8.37 3.85 -19.61
N ILE A 47 9.05 3.59 -18.49
CA ILE A 47 8.55 3.84 -17.14
C ILE A 47 8.91 5.27 -16.73
N PHE A 48 10.15 5.68 -17.00
CA PHE A 48 10.65 7.01 -16.66
C PHE A 48 10.98 7.83 -17.88
N ILE A 49 10.76 9.15 -17.78
CA ILE A 49 11.21 10.17 -18.73
C ILE A 49 11.96 11.29 -17.99
N ARG A 50 12.82 12.00 -18.71
CA ARG A 50 13.43 13.23 -18.21
C ARG A 50 12.73 14.42 -18.81
N GLU A 51 12.07 15.20 -17.94
CA GLU A 51 11.45 16.48 -18.33
C GLU A 51 12.08 17.62 -17.53
N LYS A 52 12.56 18.65 -18.22
CA LYS A 52 13.17 19.83 -17.60
C LYS A 52 14.28 19.50 -16.58
N GLY A 53 15.07 18.47 -16.87
CA GLY A 53 16.17 18.01 -15.99
C GLY A 53 15.73 17.17 -14.79
N ARG A 54 14.43 16.92 -14.62
CA ARG A 54 13.88 16.06 -13.57
C ARG A 54 13.44 14.72 -14.16
N MET A 55 13.57 13.68 -13.37
CA MET A 55 13.07 12.36 -13.69
C MET A 55 11.63 12.24 -13.19
N THR A 56 10.71 11.89 -14.09
CA THR A 56 9.29 11.70 -13.79
C THR A 56 8.80 10.39 -14.34
N LEU A 57 7.72 9.85 -13.78
CA LEU A 57 7.02 8.69 -14.33
C LEU A 57 6.24 9.08 -15.59
N THR A 58 6.20 8.20 -16.57
CA THR A 58 5.21 8.28 -17.65
C THR A 58 3.84 7.85 -17.13
N LYS A 59 2.75 8.13 -17.86
CA LYS A 59 1.42 7.61 -17.53
C LYS A 59 1.39 6.08 -17.41
N LYS A 60 2.14 5.38 -18.29
CA LYS A 60 2.30 3.91 -18.19
C LYS A 60 3.18 3.53 -16.99
N GLY A 61 4.21 4.31 -16.69
CA GLY A 61 5.06 4.16 -15.52
C GLY A 61 4.31 4.27 -14.20
N GLU A 62 3.34 5.19 -14.09
CA GLU A 62 2.45 5.32 -12.93
C GLU A 62 1.62 4.05 -12.68
N ILE A 63 1.10 3.44 -13.76
CA ILE A 63 0.37 2.17 -13.69
C ILE A 63 1.29 1.06 -13.15
N VAL A 64 2.50 0.96 -13.70
CA VAL A 64 3.47 -0.06 -13.25
C VAL A 64 3.90 0.17 -11.80
N ALA A 65 4.17 1.42 -11.40
CA ALA A 65 4.52 1.75 -10.02
C ALA A 65 3.40 1.39 -9.03
N ARG A 66 2.14 1.66 -9.38
CA ARG A 66 0.98 1.27 -8.57
C ARG A 66 0.88 -0.25 -8.45
N CYS A 67 0.99 -1.00 -9.55
CA CYS A 67 1.02 -2.46 -9.52
C CYS A 67 2.18 -3.00 -8.67
N ALA A 68 3.37 -2.40 -8.78
CA ALA A 68 4.54 -2.77 -8.00
C ALA A 68 4.32 -2.58 -6.49
N ARG A 69 3.67 -1.48 -6.06
CA ARG A 69 3.30 -1.27 -4.65
C ARG A 69 2.35 -2.37 -4.15
N ARG A 70 1.31 -2.67 -4.93
CA ARG A 70 0.35 -3.74 -4.60
C ARG A 70 1.03 -5.10 -4.45
N LEU A 71 1.90 -5.46 -5.39
CA LEU A 71 2.68 -6.70 -5.32
C LEU A 71 3.57 -6.74 -4.07
N SER A 72 4.23 -5.62 -3.75
CA SER A 72 5.07 -5.51 -2.56
C SER A 72 4.26 -5.67 -1.26
N ALA A 73 3.11 -5.01 -1.17
CA ALA A 73 2.21 -5.09 -0.01
C ALA A 73 1.65 -6.51 0.15
N MET A 74 1.19 -7.15 -0.94
CA MET A 74 0.72 -8.54 -0.91
C MET A 74 1.81 -9.51 -0.47
N TYR A 75 3.04 -9.30 -0.94
CA TYR A 75 4.18 -10.12 -0.53
C TYR A 75 4.53 -9.94 0.95
N ALA A 76 4.49 -8.71 1.45
CA ALA A 76 4.68 -8.42 2.87
C ALA A 76 3.56 -9.04 3.73
N LYS A 77 2.29 -8.92 3.26
CA LYS A 77 1.14 -9.55 3.92
C LYS A 77 1.30 -11.06 4.01
N LEU A 78 1.70 -11.74 2.92
CA LEU A 78 1.94 -13.19 2.92
C LEU A 78 2.89 -13.62 4.05
N HIS A 79 4.02 -12.90 4.21
CA HIS A 79 4.97 -13.22 5.28
C HIS A 79 4.41 -13.00 6.68
N THR A 80 3.56 -11.99 6.85
CA THR A 80 2.88 -11.74 8.12
C THR A 80 1.85 -12.81 8.40
N ASP A 81 1.00 -13.13 7.42
CA ASP A 81 -0.07 -14.14 7.55
C ASP A 81 0.50 -15.54 7.87
N LEU A 82 1.64 -15.92 7.27
CA LEU A 82 2.33 -17.17 7.59
C LEU A 82 2.80 -17.22 9.05
N LYS A 83 3.39 -16.13 9.56
CA LYS A 83 3.82 -16.04 10.97
C LYS A 83 2.64 -16.03 11.93
N ASP A 84 1.56 -15.35 11.56
CA ASP A 84 0.36 -15.27 12.38
C ASP A 84 -0.36 -16.63 12.40
N ALA A 85 -0.38 -17.38 11.27
CA ALA A 85 -0.93 -18.74 11.20
C ALA A 85 -0.20 -19.72 12.14
N GLU A 86 1.13 -19.64 12.28
CA GLU A 86 1.90 -20.43 13.24
C GLU A 86 1.45 -20.19 14.69
N ARG A 87 0.86 -19.04 14.99
CA ARG A 87 0.38 -18.63 16.31
C ARG A 87 -1.15 -18.74 16.46
N ASN A 88 -1.86 -19.25 15.46
CA ASN A 88 -3.32 -19.24 15.35
C ASN A 88 -3.92 -17.82 15.51
N LEU A 89 -3.24 -16.80 14.98
CA LEU A 89 -3.67 -15.41 14.99
C LEU A 89 -4.18 -15.00 13.61
N THR A 90 -5.21 -14.18 13.59
CA THR A 90 -5.69 -13.47 12.41
C THR A 90 -5.48 -11.96 12.62
N ARG A 91 -4.79 -11.31 11.72
CA ARG A 91 -4.57 -9.85 11.80
C ARG A 91 -5.59 -9.12 10.95
N LEU A 92 -6.29 -8.16 11.57
CA LEU A 92 -7.20 -7.23 10.90
C LEU A 92 -6.62 -5.81 10.95
N ARG A 93 -6.35 -5.22 9.79
CA ARG A 93 -5.82 -3.86 9.66
C ARG A 93 -6.97 -2.92 9.29
N VAL A 94 -7.30 -2.01 10.20
CA VAL A 94 -8.44 -1.10 10.09
C VAL A 94 -7.93 0.33 9.95
N GLY A 95 -8.32 1.01 8.88
CA GLY A 95 -8.14 2.45 8.71
C GLY A 95 -9.34 3.21 9.22
N ILE A 96 -9.16 4.33 9.90
CA ILE A 96 -10.24 5.19 10.37
C ILE A 96 -9.88 6.64 10.05
N THR A 97 -10.79 7.43 9.50
CA THR A 97 -10.56 8.88 9.36
C THR A 97 -10.62 9.56 10.73
N HIS A 98 -9.93 10.70 10.88
CA HIS A 98 -9.95 11.47 12.12
C HIS A 98 -11.37 11.89 12.54
N THR A 99 -12.25 12.13 11.57
CA THR A 99 -13.65 12.52 11.80
C THR A 99 -14.55 11.34 12.15
N ALA A 100 -14.26 10.14 11.60
CA ALA A 100 -14.96 8.90 11.95
C ALA A 100 -14.40 8.23 13.22
N GLU A 101 -13.28 8.73 13.76
CA GLU A 101 -12.69 8.25 15.01
C GLU A 101 -13.58 8.63 16.19
N SER A 102 -14.59 7.79 16.43
CA SER A 102 -15.46 7.91 17.58
C SER A 102 -15.11 6.87 18.64
N ASN A 103 -15.38 7.17 19.91
CA ASN A 103 -15.21 6.20 20.99
C ASN A 103 -15.98 4.90 20.71
N LEU A 104 -17.16 5.02 20.09
CA LEU A 104 -18.03 3.89 19.78
C LEU A 104 -17.35 2.86 18.85
N ILE A 105 -16.72 3.32 17.77
CA ILE A 105 -16.04 2.44 16.80
C ILE A 105 -14.83 1.80 17.46
N THR A 106 -14.00 2.59 18.14
CA THR A 106 -12.81 2.11 18.83
C THR A 106 -13.15 1.12 19.93
N GLU A 107 -14.21 1.40 20.72
CA GLU A 107 -14.70 0.49 21.76
C GLU A 107 -15.25 -0.82 21.17
N ALA A 108 -15.99 -0.75 20.06
CA ALA A 108 -16.51 -1.94 19.39
C ALA A 108 -15.37 -2.84 18.87
N LEU A 109 -14.34 -2.26 18.26
CA LEU A 109 -13.16 -2.99 17.78
C LEU A 109 -12.35 -3.58 18.94
N ALA A 110 -12.16 -2.83 20.04
CA ALA A 110 -11.49 -3.30 21.23
C ALA A 110 -12.23 -4.46 21.89
N ARG A 111 -13.55 -4.36 22.04
CA ARG A 111 -14.41 -5.42 22.55
C ARG A 111 -14.33 -6.67 21.68
N PHE A 112 -14.47 -6.51 20.36
CA PHE A 112 -14.37 -7.61 19.42
C PHE A 112 -13.04 -8.34 19.52
N SER A 113 -11.92 -7.60 19.61
CA SER A 113 -10.58 -8.20 19.80
C SER A 113 -10.44 -8.91 21.13
N HIS A 114 -11.05 -8.38 22.21
CA HIS A 114 -11.03 -9.02 23.53
C HIS A 114 -11.83 -10.33 23.56
N GLU A 115 -13.00 -10.33 22.93
CA GLU A 115 -13.88 -11.53 22.84
C GLU A 115 -13.32 -12.60 21.91
N ASN A 116 -12.43 -12.23 20.99
CA ASN A 116 -11.84 -13.14 20.00
C ASN A 116 -10.30 -13.13 20.12
N SER A 117 -9.77 -13.87 21.07
CA SER A 117 -8.33 -13.88 21.41
C SER A 117 -7.39 -14.28 20.25
N GLY A 118 -7.92 -14.90 19.18
CA GLY A 118 -7.20 -15.19 17.95
C GLY A 118 -7.15 -14.04 16.95
N ILE A 119 -7.80 -12.87 17.24
CA ILE A 119 -7.85 -11.73 16.33
C ILE A 119 -7.05 -10.56 16.89
N LEU A 120 -6.05 -10.12 16.14
CA LEU A 120 -5.25 -8.93 16.45
C LEU A 120 -5.68 -7.78 15.55
N ILE A 121 -6.23 -6.72 16.12
CA ILE A 121 -6.64 -5.52 15.39
C ILE A 121 -5.54 -4.46 15.47
N THR A 122 -5.16 -3.93 14.30
CA THR A 122 -4.30 -2.75 14.20
C THR A 122 -5.12 -1.61 13.62
N ILE A 123 -5.18 -0.48 14.31
CA ILE A 123 -5.91 0.71 13.85
C ILE A 123 -4.91 1.75 13.37
N THR A 124 -5.16 2.32 12.20
CA THR A 124 -4.41 3.42 11.61
C THR A 124 -5.37 4.58 11.33
N THR A 125 -5.04 5.77 11.82
CA THR A 125 -5.84 6.98 11.55
C THR A 125 -5.14 7.82 10.49
N ASP A 126 -5.85 8.16 9.41
CA ASP A 126 -5.32 8.95 8.30
C ASP A 126 -6.44 9.68 7.55
N THR A 127 -6.09 10.47 6.54
CA THR A 127 -7.05 11.12 5.65
C THR A 127 -7.77 10.10 4.78
N ILE A 128 -8.99 10.43 4.37
CA ILE A 128 -9.82 9.56 3.52
C ILE A 128 -9.10 9.13 2.23
N ASN A 129 -8.31 10.03 1.63
CA ASN A 129 -7.57 9.72 0.41
C ASN A 129 -6.49 8.67 0.64
N ASN A 130 -5.70 8.84 1.72
CA ASN A 130 -4.63 7.90 2.08
C ASN A 130 -5.21 6.53 2.46
N LEU A 131 -6.36 6.50 3.15
CA LEU A 131 -7.04 5.24 3.48
C LEU A 131 -7.55 4.52 2.23
N TYR A 132 -8.10 5.23 1.23
CA TYR A 132 -8.47 4.62 -0.04
C TYR A 132 -7.25 4.07 -0.78
N ASP A 133 -6.16 4.83 -0.85
CA ASP A 133 -4.92 4.37 -1.47
C ASP A 133 -4.37 3.12 -0.74
N ALA A 134 -4.41 3.10 0.59
CA ALA A 134 -3.98 1.96 1.40
C ALA A 134 -4.87 0.72 1.19
N MET A 135 -6.20 0.89 1.07
CA MET A 135 -7.13 -0.19 0.70
C MET A 135 -6.83 -0.72 -0.70
N GLU A 136 -6.66 0.16 -1.70
CA GLU A 136 -6.32 -0.22 -3.06
C GLU A 136 -4.96 -0.92 -3.17
N ASN A 137 -4.03 -0.60 -2.28
CA ASN A 137 -2.70 -1.20 -2.22
C ASN A 137 -2.64 -2.45 -1.33
N TYR A 138 -3.78 -2.93 -0.79
CA TYR A 138 -3.84 -4.08 0.14
C TYR A 138 -3.07 -3.87 1.45
N GLU A 139 -2.88 -2.62 1.86
CA GLU A 139 -2.24 -2.26 3.13
C GLU A 139 -3.22 -2.26 4.29
N LEU A 140 -4.53 -2.09 4.00
CA LEU A 140 -5.65 -2.22 4.93
C LEU A 140 -6.61 -3.31 4.48
N ASP A 141 -7.29 -3.93 5.43
CA ASP A 141 -8.34 -4.93 5.21
C ASP A 141 -9.74 -4.30 5.29
N LEU A 142 -9.89 -3.23 6.07
CA LEU A 142 -11.12 -2.47 6.27
C LEU A 142 -10.79 -0.98 6.43
N ALA A 143 -11.67 -0.10 5.96
CA ALA A 143 -11.61 1.31 6.28
C ALA A 143 -12.98 1.84 6.72
N VAL A 144 -13.02 2.63 7.80
CA VAL A 144 -14.19 3.36 8.25
C VAL A 144 -14.00 4.83 7.89
N VAL A 145 -14.86 5.33 7.03
CA VAL A 145 -14.75 6.66 6.45
C VAL A 145 -16.13 7.30 6.35
N GLU A 146 -16.17 8.61 6.39
CA GLU A 146 -17.38 9.37 6.11
C GLU A 146 -17.59 9.58 4.60
N GLY A 147 -18.86 9.78 4.21
CA GLY A 147 -19.24 10.09 2.84
C GLY A 147 -19.41 8.87 1.94
N LYS A 148 -19.52 9.11 0.63
CA LYS A 148 -19.74 8.04 -0.36
C LYS A 148 -18.41 7.46 -0.84
N PRO A 149 -18.33 6.15 -1.07
CA PRO A 149 -17.11 5.52 -1.59
C PRO A 149 -16.75 6.09 -2.98
N ARG A 150 -15.47 6.36 -3.18
CA ARG A 150 -14.95 6.93 -4.44
C ARG A 150 -14.79 5.93 -5.57
N THR A 151 -14.72 4.63 -5.24
CA THR A 151 -14.41 3.59 -6.22
C THR A 151 -15.47 2.49 -6.19
N GLN A 152 -15.79 1.96 -7.36
CA GLN A 152 -16.68 0.79 -7.51
C GLN A 152 -15.93 -0.53 -7.20
N THR A 153 -14.64 -0.46 -6.94
CA THR A 153 -13.79 -1.64 -6.70
C THR A 153 -13.81 -2.12 -5.25
N LEU A 154 -14.33 -1.29 -4.34
CA LEU A 154 -14.46 -1.60 -2.92
C LEU A 154 -15.92 -1.87 -2.56
N ASN A 155 -16.16 -2.93 -1.80
CA ASN A 155 -17.46 -3.17 -1.20
C ASN A 155 -17.66 -2.17 -0.06
N SER A 156 -18.82 -1.53 0.02
CA SER A 156 -19.15 -0.60 1.08
C SER A 156 -20.42 -0.99 1.80
N LEU A 157 -20.40 -0.83 3.12
CA LEU A 157 -21.57 -0.98 4.00
C LEU A 157 -21.78 0.33 4.73
N MET A 158 -23.02 0.84 4.71
CA MET A 158 -23.37 2.00 5.52
C MET A 158 -23.54 1.55 6.97
N LEU A 159 -22.81 2.18 7.89
CA LEU A 159 -22.88 1.88 9.31
C LEU A 159 -23.91 2.77 10.02
N ASP A 160 -23.92 4.05 9.68
CA ASP A 160 -24.82 5.05 10.28
C ASP A 160 -25.04 6.22 9.32
N THR A 161 -26.09 7.01 9.56
CA THR A 161 -26.36 8.29 8.89
C THR A 161 -26.34 9.39 9.93
N ASP A 162 -25.30 10.21 9.89
CA ASP A 162 -25.25 11.43 10.67
C ASP A 162 -25.96 12.55 9.90
N TYR A 163 -26.91 13.24 10.55
CA TYR A 163 -27.57 14.40 9.98
C TYR A 163 -26.90 15.64 10.59
N ILE A 164 -26.18 16.37 9.75
CA ILE A 164 -25.65 17.70 10.09
C ILE A 164 -26.75 18.73 9.99
#